data_99b70c3cd470a6a29c6be4a19ff501e9
#
_entry.id   99b70c3cd470a6a29c6be4a19ff501e9
#
_cell.length_a   1.000
_cell.length_b   1.000
_cell.length_c   1.000
_cell.angle_alpha   90.00
_cell.angle_beta   90.00
_cell.angle_gamma   90.00
#
_symmetry.space_group_name_H-M   'P 1'
#
loop_
_entity.id
_entity.type
_entity.pdbx_description
1 polymer ?
#
loop_
_entity_poly.entity_id
_entity_poly.type
_entity_poly.pdbx_seq_one_letter_code
_entity_poly.pdbx_strand_id
1 'polypeptide(L)'
;TAEVYLILAEAMARLNDLSGSVEVLNQLREKRIKGSEAVLPEPATQREMMQEIINERRKELLFGFSRFWDLKRFNTEADYAKTITRTFPLVTTTVEQKIYTLKPDSRLYIIPFPVAAREKNPNLTLNTNE
;
A
#
# COMPACT_ATOMS: atom_id res chain seq x y z
N THR A 1 0.59 19.12 -3.69
CA THR A 1 0.55 18.25 -2.50
C THR A 1 1.50 17.07 -2.69
N ALA A 2 1.97 16.46 -1.60
CA ALA A 2 2.88 15.30 -1.66
C ALA A 2 2.30 14.15 -2.50
N GLU A 3 1.00 13.89 -2.37
CA GLU A 3 0.34 12.83 -3.13
C GLU A 3 0.43 13.05 -4.65
N VAL A 4 0.36 14.30 -5.12
CA VAL A 4 0.49 14.61 -6.56
C VAL A 4 1.90 14.27 -7.07
N TYR A 5 2.95 14.56 -6.31
CA TYR A 5 4.31 14.15 -6.64
C TYR A 5 4.44 12.62 -6.75
N LEU A 6 3.84 11.90 -5.81
CA LEU A 6 3.87 10.44 -5.80
C LEU A 6 3.07 9.82 -6.96
N ILE A 7 1.95 10.44 -7.35
CA ILE A 7 1.17 10.03 -8.53
C ILE A 7 1.97 10.29 -9.81
N LEU A 8 2.60 11.45 -9.92
CA LEU A 8 3.42 11.80 -11.09
C LEU A 8 4.62 10.84 -11.22
N ALA A 9 5.35 10.62 -10.13
CA ALA A 9 6.48 9.68 -10.11
C ALA A 9 6.04 8.27 -10.54
N GLU A 10 4.91 7.78 -10.05
CA GLU A 10 4.35 6.49 -10.44
C GLU A 10 3.99 6.44 -11.93
N ALA A 11 3.35 7.49 -12.45
CA ALA A 11 2.97 7.56 -13.87
C ALA A 11 4.21 7.54 -14.77
N MET A 12 5.27 8.29 -14.44
CA MET A 12 6.54 8.30 -15.17
C MET A 12 7.23 6.93 -15.11
N ALA A 13 7.30 6.31 -13.93
CA ALA A 13 7.85 4.97 -13.78
C ALA A 13 7.13 3.94 -14.64
N ARG A 14 5.80 3.99 -14.68
CA ARG A 14 4.98 3.08 -15.52
C ARG A 14 5.18 3.31 -17.03
N LEU A 15 5.54 4.52 -17.43
CA LEU A 15 5.95 4.86 -18.79
C LEU A 15 7.44 4.54 -19.09
N ASN A 16 8.13 3.94 -18.11
CA ASN A 16 9.56 3.62 -18.16
C ASN A 16 10.49 4.86 -18.22
N ASP A 17 9.99 6.03 -17.85
CA ASP A 17 10.80 7.22 -17.61
C ASP A 17 11.33 7.17 -16.16
N LEU A 18 12.39 6.39 -15.96
CA LEU A 18 12.96 6.16 -14.62
C LEU A 18 13.68 7.41 -14.11
N SER A 19 14.38 8.11 -14.98
CA SER A 19 15.11 9.34 -14.66
C SER A 19 14.16 10.45 -14.19
N GLY A 20 13.11 10.73 -14.95
CA GLY A 20 12.10 11.71 -14.57
C GLY A 20 11.36 11.30 -13.29
N SER A 21 11.06 10.01 -13.14
CA SER A 21 10.38 9.49 -11.95
C SER A 21 11.20 9.69 -10.68
N VAL A 22 12.50 9.35 -10.69
CA VAL A 22 13.38 9.52 -9.51
C VAL A 22 13.62 10.98 -9.20
N GLU A 23 13.72 11.85 -10.20
CA GLU A 23 13.85 13.29 -10.00
C GLU A 23 12.63 13.85 -9.23
N VAL A 24 11.42 13.54 -9.69
CA VAL A 24 10.18 13.97 -9.01
C VAL A 24 10.09 13.42 -7.59
N LEU A 25 10.49 12.16 -7.37
CA LEU A 25 10.50 11.56 -6.05
C LEU A 25 11.51 12.23 -5.12
N ASN A 26 12.71 12.54 -5.63
CA ASN A 26 13.76 13.23 -4.88
C ASN A 26 13.37 14.65 -4.48
N GLN A 27 12.65 15.38 -5.33
CA GLN A 27 12.09 16.71 -4.98
C GLN A 27 11.19 16.64 -3.74
N LEU A 28 10.41 15.58 -3.58
CA LEU A 28 9.60 15.36 -2.38
C LEU A 28 10.48 14.99 -1.18
N ARG A 29 11.42 14.04 -1.36
CA ARG A 29 12.27 13.51 -0.30
C ARG A 29 13.19 14.57 0.31
N GLU A 30 13.76 15.47 -0.50
CA GLU A 30 14.61 16.60 -0.04
C GLU A 30 13.86 17.56 0.89
N LYS A 31 12.53 17.63 0.80
CA LYS A 31 11.70 18.43 1.73
C LYS A 31 11.41 17.70 3.05
N ARG A 32 11.72 16.42 3.15
CA ARG A 32 11.43 15.56 4.31
C ARG A 32 12.68 15.08 5.02
N ILE A 33 13.74 14.81 4.29
CA ILE A 33 14.97 14.17 4.76
C ILE A 33 16.12 15.16 4.62
N LYS A 34 16.94 15.28 5.64
CA LYS A 34 18.15 16.10 5.61
C LYS A 34 19.37 15.21 5.27
N GLY A 35 20.28 15.75 4.46
CA GLY A 35 21.51 15.06 4.12
C GLY A 35 21.44 14.23 2.85
N SER A 36 22.51 13.49 2.57
CA SER A 36 22.67 12.73 1.33
C SER A 36 21.66 11.60 1.13
N GLU A 37 21.06 11.11 2.20
CA GLU A 37 20.01 10.06 2.13
C GLU A 37 18.69 10.53 1.54
N ALA A 38 18.51 11.85 1.36
CA ALA A 38 17.35 12.40 0.71
C ALA A 38 17.25 12.00 -0.77
N VAL A 39 18.41 11.93 -1.43
CA VAL A 39 18.51 11.69 -2.88
C VAL A 39 18.73 10.21 -3.14
N LEU A 40 17.76 9.59 -3.82
CA LEU A 40 17.90 8.24 -4.36
C LEU A 40 18.66 8.30 -5.68
N PRO A 41 19.53 7.32 -5.95
CA PRO A 41 20.07 7.13 -7.29
C PRO A 41 18.97 6.68 -8.26
N GLU A 42 19.21 6.82 -9.56
CA GLU A 42 18.31 6.29 -10.57
C GLU A 42 18.27 4.74 -10.47
N PRO A 43 17.09 4.14 -10.26
CA PRO A 43 16.94 2.69 -10.22
C PRO A 43 17.22 2.05 -11.58
N ALA A 44 17.75 0.83 -11.58
CA ALA A 44 18.08 0.12 -12.80
C ALA A 44 16.84 -0.42 -13.52
N THR A 45 15.73 -0.61 -12.81
CA THR A 45 14.52 -1.21 -13.36
C THR A 45 13.26 -0.46 -12.93
N GLN A 46 12.22 -0.57 -13.75
CA GLN A 46 10.88 -0.06 -13.43
C GLN A 46 10.36 -0.64 -12.10
N ARG A 47 10.62 -1.93 -11.85
CA ARG A 47 10.21 -2.60 -10.62
C ARG A 47 10.86 -1.99 -9.37
N GLU A 48 12.14 -1.70 -9.44
CA GLU A 48 12.84 -1.02 -8.33
C GLU A 48 12.30 0.38 -8.11
N MET A 49 12.10 1.15 -9.17
CA MET A 49 11.51 2.49 -9.07
C MET A 49 10.11 2.45 -8.44
N MET A 50 9.28 1.54 -8.88
CA MET A 50 7.94 1.36 -8.32
C MET A 50 8.00 0.96 -6.84
N GLN A 51 8.97 0.12 -6.43
CA GLN A 51 9.14 -0.25 -5.03
C GLN A 51 9.52 0.95 -4.16
N GLU A 52 10.39 1.84 -4.64
CA GLU A 52 10.72 3.09 -3.94
C GLU A 52 9.50 4.00 -3.81
N ILE A 53 8.72 4.16 -4.88
CA ILE A 53 7.48 4.95 -4.85
C ILE A 53 6.48 4.37 -3.83
N ILE A 54 6.27 3.05 -3.83
CA ILE A 54 5.39 2.37 -2.88
C ILE A 54 5.85 2.59 -1.43
N ASN A 55 7.15 2.53 -1.19
CA ASN A 55 7.74 2.77 0.12
C ASN A 55 7.52 4.23 0.56
N GLU A 56 7.75 5.19 -0.34
CA GLU A 56 7.57 6.61 -0.03
C GLU A 56 6.08 6.97 0.19
N ARG A 57 5.16 6.39 -0.61
CA ARG A 57 3.72 6.53 -0.38
C ARG A 57 3.31 6.06 1.02
N ARG A 58 3.89 4.96 1.50
CA ARG A 58 3.61 4.47 2.87
C ARG A 58 4.04 5.41 3.97
N LYS A 59 5.15 6.12 3.78
CA LYS A 59 5.69 7.09 4.75
C LYS A 59 4.91 8.40 4.71
N GLU A 60 4.74 8.94 3.51
CA GLU A 60 4.16 10.28 3.31
C GLU A 60 2.66 10.34 3.55
N LEU A 61 1.94 9.25 3.24
CA LEU A 61 0.47 9.15 3.38
C LEU A 61 0.07 8.36 4.63
N LEU A 62 0.91 8.36 5.66
CA LEU A 62 0.63 7.74 6.93
C LEU A 62 -0.64 8.37 7.56
N PHE A 63 -1.44 7.55 8.24
CA PHE A 63 -2.73 7.91 8.84
C PHE A 63 -3.86 8.26 7.86
N GLY A 64 -3.62 8.21 6.53
CA GLY A 64 -4.68 8.26 5.53
C GLY A 64 -5.22 6.85 5.19
N PHE A 65 -6.39 6.79 4.57
CA PHE A 65 -6.93 5.53 4.05
C PHE A 65 -6.23 5.05 2.77
N SER A 66 -5.31 5.84 2.22
CA SER A 66 -4.59 5.58 0.98
C SER A 66 -3.89 4.22 0.97
N ARG A 67 -3.33 3.77 2.11
CA ARG A 67 -2.63 2.49 2.19
C ARG A 67 -3.52 1.29 1.88
N PHE A 68 -4.78 1.29 2.32
CA PHE A 68 -5.72 0.22 2.02
C PHE A 68 -6.03 0.16 0.52
N TRP A 69 -6.27 1.31 -0.10
CA TRP A 69 -6.53 1.41 -1.53
C TRP A 69 -5.30 1.08 -2.37
N ASP A 70 -4.11 1.52 -1.94
CA ASP A 70 -2.83 1.17 -2.57
C ASP A 70 -2.60 -0.36 -2.53
N LEU A 71 -2.81 -1.00 -1.38
CA LEU A 71 -2.69 -2.46 -1.29
C LEU A 71 -3.66 -3.15 -2.24
N LYS A 72 -4.92 -2.71 -2.27
CA LYS A 72 -5.95 -3.31 -3.13
C LYS A 72 -5.60 -3.20 -4.61
N ARG A 73 -5.09 -2.05 -5.08
CA ARG A 73 -4.71 -1.88 -6.48
C ARG A 73 -3.38 -2.58 -6.82
N PHE A 74 -2.36 -2.52 -5.96
CA PHE A 74 -1.09 -3.20 -6.20
C PHE A 74 -1.19 -4.72 -6.09
N ASN A 75 -2.14 -5.25 -5.34
CA ASN A 75 -2.36 -6.69 -5.26
C ASN A 75 -2.90 -7.29 -6.57
N THR A 76 -3.32 -6.49 -7.53
CA THR A 76 -3.67 -6.96 -8.88
C THR A 76 -2.45 -7.19 -9.77
N GLU A 77 -1.27 -6.75 -9.34
CA GLU A 77 -0.01 -6.85 -10.05
C GLU A 77 0.95 -7.77 -9.28
N ALA A 78 1.35 -8.90 -9.90
CA ALA A 78 2.15 -9.93 -9.22
C ALA A 78 3.46 -9.39 -8.61
N ASP A 79 4.10 -8.41 -9.28
CA ASP A 79 5.36 -7.81 -8.83
C ASP A 79 5.24 -6.97 -7.56
N TYR A 80 4.05 -6.48 -7.24
CA TYR A 80 3.79 -5.57 -6.11
C TYR A 80 2.82 -6.14 -5.09
N ALA A 81 2.23 -7.30 -5.38
CA ALA A 81 1.28 -7.97 -4.50
C ALA A 81 1.94 -8.32 -3.15
N LYS A 82 1.23 -8.06 -2.06
CA LYS A 82 1.78 -8.23 -0.72
C LYS A 82 0.82 -8.93 0.24
N THR A 83 1.27 -10.02 0.80
CA THR A 83 0.63 -10.65 1.96
C THR A 83 0.99 -9.85 3.23
N ILE A 84 -0.01 -9.49 4.01
CA ILE A 84 0.15 -8.81 5.30
C ILE A 84 -0.06 -9.82 6.41
N THR A 85 0.87 -9.89 7.34
CA THR A 85 0.75 -10.71 8.55
C THR A 85 0.83 -9.85 9.79
N ARG A 86 0.04 -10.19 10.79
CA ARG A 86 0.08 -9.57 12.13
C ARG A 86 -0.07 -10.62 13.20
N THR A 87 0.75 -10.52 14.22
CA THR A 87 0.62 -11.30 15.45
C THR A 87 -0.15 -10.47 16.47
N PHE A 88 -1.19 -11.04 17.05
CA PHE A 88 -1.97 -10.37 18.10
C PHE A 88 -2.35 -11.38 19.20
N PRO A 89 -2.28 -11.00 20.47
CA PRO A 89 -1.73 -9.74 21.00
C PRO A 89 -0.21 -9.64 20.81
N LEU A 90 0.33 -8.41 20.81
CA LEU A 90 1.77 -8.18 20.66
C LEU A 90 2.57 -8.62 21.88
N VAL A 91 1.96 -8.56 23.07
CA VAL A 91 2.55 -8.98 24.34
C VAL A 91 1.69 -10.09 24.92
N THR A 92 2.33 -11.23 25.20
CA THR A 92 1.69 -12.37 25.84
C THR A 92 1.82 -12.26 27.35
N THR A 93 0.70 -12.08 28.04
CA THR A 93 0.62 -12.26 29.50
C THR A 93 -0.24 -13.47 29.86
N THR A 94 -1.43 -13.57 29.26
CA THR A 94 -2.41 -14.63 29.57
C THR A 94 -3.14 -15.16 28.34
N VAL A 95 -2.96 -14.51 27.16
CA VAL A 95 -3.65 -14.85 25.92
C VAL A 95 -2.66 -15.40 24.91
N GLU A 96 -3.00 -16.52 24.28
CA GLU A 96 -2.21 -17.12 23.22
C GLU A 96 -2.14 -16.20 22.00
N GLN A 97 -0.94 -16.04 21.45
CA GLN A 97 -0.73 -15.24 20.24
C GLN A 97 -1.28 -15.97 19.02
N LYS A 98 -2.03 -15.22 18.20
CA LYS A 98 -2.52 -15.69 16.90
C LYS A 98 -1.90 -14.88 15.78
N ILE A 99 -1.56 -15.56 14.69
CA ILE A 99 -1.09 -14.93 13.46
C ILE A 99 -2.29 -14.73 12.54
N TYR A 100 -2.55 -13.47 12.20
CA TYR A 100 -3.57 -13.09 11.23
C TYR A 100 -2.90 -12.78 9.90
N THR A 101 -3.40 -13.35 8.83
CA THR A 101 -2.83 -13.20 7.48
C THR A 101 -3.89 -12.64 6.54
N LEU A 102 -3.52 -11.59 5.81
CA LEU A 102 -4.33 -10.99 4.75
C LEU A 102 -3.59 -11.21 3.42
N LYS A 103 -4.08 -12.13 2.61
CA LYS A 103 -3.53 -12.45 1.28
C LYS A 103 -3.96 -11.40 0.24
N PRO A 104 -3.21 -11.24 -0.87
CA PRO A 104 -3.54 -10.27 -1.93
C PRO A 104 -4.94 -10.41 -2.52
N ASP A 105 -5.42 -11.63 -2.66
CA ASP A 105 -6.72 -12.03 -3.24
C ASP A 105 -7.85 -12.10 -2.20
N SER A 106 -7.57 -11.74 -0.95
CA SER A 106 -8.54 -11.87 0.14
C SER A 106 -9.78 -11.03 -0.09
N ARG A 107 -10.95 -11.63 0.13
CA ARG A 107 -12.24 -10.94 0.12
C ARG A 107 -12.37 -9.84 1.18
N LEU A 108 -11.49 -9.83 2.19
CA LEU A 108 -11.41 -8.76 3.20
C LEU A 108 -11.05 -7.38 2.62
N TYR A 109 -10.52 -7.32 1.39
CA TYR A 109 -10.36 -6.04 0.67
C TYR A 109 -11.68 -5.48 0.11
N ILE A 110 -12.79 -6.20 0.27
CA ILE A 110 -14.12 -5.74 -0.11
C ILE A 110 -14.90 -5.43 1.17
N ILE A 111 -15.34 -4.18 1.31
CA ILE A 111 -16.14 -3.77 2.48
C ILE A 111 -17.48 -4.52 2.44
N PRO A 112 -17.82 -5.28 3.48
CA PRO A 112 -19.07 -6.04 3.51
C PRO A 112 -20.28 -5.12 3.63
N PHE A 113 -21.44 -5.59 3.18
CA PHE A 113 -22.69 -4.88 3.41
C PHE A 113 -22.97 -4.74 4.92
N PRO A 114 -23.46 -3.58 5.37
CA PRO A 114 -23.86 -3.38 6.76
C PRO A 114 -24.91 -4.42 7.19
N VAL A 115 -24.86 -4.82 8.47
CA VAL A 115 -25.79 -5.80 9.03
C VAL A 115 -27.24 -5.39 8.78
N ALA A 116 -27.59 -4.12 9.04
CA ALA A 116 -28.93 -3.59 8.84
C ALA A 116 -29.44 -3.68 7.38
N ALA A 117 -28.54 -3.60 6.40
CA ALA A 117 -28.91 -3.76 5.00
C ALA A 117 -29.23 -5.24 4.68
N ARG A 118 -28.47 -6.18 5.27
CA ARG A 118 -28.69 -7.62 5.10
C ARG A 118 -29.97 -8.11 5.78
N GLU A 119 -30.30 -7.57 6.94
CA GLU A 119 -31.55 -7.88 7.64
C GLU A 119 -32.79 -7.51 6.82
N LYS A 120 -32.68 -6.44 6.00
CA LYS A 120 -33.75 -5.97 5.11
C LYS A 120 -33.75 -6.65 3.74
N ASN A 121 -32.65 -7.26 3.34
CA ASN A 121 -32.51 -7.94 2.06
C ASN A 121 -31.70 -9.25 2.21
N PRO A 122 -32.37 -10.40 2.36
CA PRO A 122 -31.71 -11.69 2.56
C PRO A 122 -30.88 -12.18 1.36
N ASN A 123 -31.02 -11.54 0.19
CA ASN A 123 -30.22 -11.87 -0.99
C ASN A 123 -28.80 -11.26 -0.93
N LEU A 124 -28.51 -10.37 0.04
CA LEU A 124 -27.18 -9.83 0.25
C LEU A 124 -26.32 -10.83 1.03
N THR A 125 -25.36 -11.42 0.33
CA THR A 125 -24.43 -12.38 0.93
C THR A 125 -23.29 -11.66 1.67
N LEU A 126 -22.77 -12.29 2.73
CA LEU A 126 -21.53 -11.88 3.36
C LEU A 126 -20.33 -12.23 2.49
N ASN A 127 -19.32 -11.36 2.51
CA ASN A 127 -17.96 -11.77 2.20
C ASN A 127 -17.50 -12.67 3.33
N THR A 128 -17.75 -13.95 3.21
CA THR A 128 -17.19 -14.92 4.16
C THR A 128 -15.71 -15.07 3.87
N ASN A 129 -14.91 -14.93 4.92
CA ASN A 129 -13.52 -15.34 4.86
C ASN A 129 -13.47 -16.86 4.69
N GLU A 130 -12.55 -17.26 3.87
CA GLU A 130 -12.13 -18.66 3.78
C GLU A 130 -11.44 -19.10 5.06
#